data_1f433eace92ec46fb492a64b7f11bc61
#
_entry.id   1f433eace92ec46fb492a64b7f11bc61
#
_cell.length_a   1.000
_cell.length_b   1.000
_cell.length_c   1.000
_cell.angle_alpha   90.00
_cell.angle_beta   90.00
_cell.angle_gamma   90.00
#
_symmetry.space_group_name_H-M   'P 1'
#
loop_
_entity.id
_entity.type
_entity.pdbx_description
1 polymer ?
#
loop_
_entity_poly.entity_id
_entity_poly.type
_entity_poly.pdbx_seq_one_letter_code
_entity_poly.pdbx_strand_id
1 'polypeptide(L)'
;MLKKLRLKIILAIVLVAAVMLCAILGLFYTLTKQNLRTQSISMMQAIAADPFAPVQPEREPQQVRLPYFVLQTDAFGNLVAIGSSDYDLTDRTFLRMVAAAAQASRDAIGEIPEYSLRYCRVTGSVIFADISSEQQTLRTLLKTGALLVALGLLAFFGLAVLLARSAVRPVEEAWRQQKQFVADASHELKTPLTGILTNTELLQSPDYDTAQKQTFLSGIDAMAKQMRALVERLLELARAENEQASRAFTPCDLSQITESSALLFEAALFERGLTLQTELEPDITVSGDERQLSQLVEIYLDNARKYASGGTVAVRLFRCGKNRCRLSVSNEGEALSPQALRQIFDRFSRADAARTRDGSFGLGLSIAQAIAQAHGGSVWAESDGGVNTFFAELPVLSGHEKRQETAKKGI
;
A
#
# COMPACT_ATOMS: atom_id res chain seq x y z
N MET A 1 -7.88 -15.23 -4.96
CA MET A 1 -6.63 -14.67 -5.50
C MET A 1 -5.94 -13.75 -4.48
N LEU A 2 -6.60 -12.78 -3.92
CA LEU A 2 -6.06 -11.77 -2.98
C LEU A 2 -5.51 -12.35 -1.66
N LYS A 3 -6.16 -13.39 -1.08
CA LYS A 3 -5.60 -14.09 0.10
C LYS A 3 -4.24 -14.72 -0.19
N LYS A 4 -4.03 -15.28 -1.39
CA LYS A 4 -2.73 -15.83 -1.81
C LYS A 4 -1.68 -14.73 -2.01
N LEU A 5 -2.07 -13.57 -2.54
CA LEU A 5 -1.18 -12.42 -2.70
C LEU A 5 -0.72 -11.89 -1.34
N ARG A 6 -1.66 -11.71 -0.39
CA ARG A 6 -1.35 -11.29 0.97
C ARG A 6 -0.37 -12.24 1.66
N LEU A 7 -0.62 -13.56 1.55
CA LEU A 7 0.28 -14.57 2.12
C LEU A 7 1.69 -14.51 1.50
N LYS A 8 1.79 -14.33 0.17
CA LYS A 8 3.09 -14.21 -0.51
C LYS A 8 3.88 -12.99 -0.04
N ILE A 9 3.22 -11.84 0.14
CA ILE A 9 3.86 -10.61 0.65
C ILE A 9 4.38 -10.83 2.07
N ILE A 10 3.56 -11.41 2.98
CA ILE A 10 3.96 -11.70 4.36
C ILE A 10 5.16 -12.65 4.36
N LEU A 11 5.09 -13.75 3.59
CA LEU A 11 6.15 -14.74 3.50
C LEU A 11 7.46 -14.12 2.97
N ALA A 12 7.40 -13.27 1.94
CA ALA A 12 8.56 -12.60 1.38
C ALA A 12 9.25 -11.69 2.40
N ILE A 13 8.47 -10.86 3.13
CA ILE A 13 9.02 -9.95 4.15
C ILE A 13 9.67 -10.73 5.29
N VAL A 14 8.99 -11.77 5.81
CA VAL A 14 9.51 -12.60 6.91
C VAL A 14 10.75 -13.37 6.48
N LEU A 15 10.80 -13.89 5.24
CA LEU A 15 11.96 -14.60 4.72
C LEU A 15 13.18 -13.68 4.62
N VAL A 16 13.01 -12.49 4.05
CA VAL A 16 14.10 -11.49 3.95
C VAL A 16 14.60 -11.10 5.34
N ALA A 17 13.69 -10.84 6.29
CA ALA A 17 14.05 -10.52 7.66
C ALA A 17 14.80 -11.68 8.33
N ALA A 18 14.37 -12.93 8.15
CA ALA A 18 15.03 -14.11 8.69
C ALA A 18 16.46 -14.28 8.17
N VAL A 19 16.65 -14.16 6.86
CA VAL A 19 17.98 -14.24 6.23
C VAL A 19 18.89 -13.13 6.75
N MET A 20 18.39 -11.90 6.84
CA MET A 20 19.18 -10.77 7.33
C MET A 20 19.57 -10.92 8.80
N LEU A 21 18.64 -11.30 9.68
CA LEU A 21 18.93 -11.50 11.10
C LEU A 21 19.89 -12.67 11.35
N CYS A 22 19.74 -13.78 10.62
CA CYS A 22 20.66 -14.91 10.69
C CYS A 22 22.07 -14.54 10.19
N ALA A 23 22.17 -13.77 9.11
CA ALA A 23 23.45 -13.30 8.59
C ALA A 23 24.15 -12.37 9.58
N ILE A 24 23.44 -11.45 10.22
CA ILE A 24 23.97 -10.54 11.26
C ILE A 24 24.47 -11.36 12.45
N LEU A 25 23.67 -12.30 12.96
CA LEU A 25 24.08 -13.16 14.08
C LEU A 25 25.30 -14.01 13.74
N GLY A 26 25.32 -14.60 12.53
CA GLY A 26 26.46 -15.39 12.05
C GLY A 26 27.73 -14.57 11.92
N LEU A 27 27.64 -13.36 11.36
CA LEU A 27 28.78 -12.44 11.26
C LEU A 27 29.29 -12.04 12.65
N PHE A 28 28.37 -11.66 13.55
CA PHE A 28 28.75 -11.26 14.90
C PHE A 28 29.39 -12.42 15.69
N TYR A 29 28.87 -13.63 15.54
CA TYR A 29 29.46 -14.84 16.14
C TYR A 29 30.86 -15.10 15.63
N THR A 30 31.09 -15.04 14.30
CA THR A 30 32.40 -15.30 13.71
C THR A 30 33.45 -14.25 14.10
N LEU A 31 33.06 -12.97 14.10
CA LEU A 31 33.93 -11.88 14.54
C LEU A 31 34.29 -12.00 16.04
N THR A 32 33.33 -12.30 16.89
CA THR A 32 33.59 -12.48 18.33
C THR A 32 34.50 -13.68 18.56
N LYS A 33 34.25 -14.81 17.89
CA LYS A 33 35.09 -16.01 17.98
C LYS A 33 36.53 -15.72 17.55
N GLN A 34 36.73 -14.98 16.45
CA GLN A 34 38.06 -14.60 15.98
C GLN A 34 38.76 -13.67 16.96
N ASN A 35 38.06 -12.67 17.48
CA ASN A 35 38.61 -11.74 18.48
C ASN A 35 39.09 -12.47 19.74
N LEU A 36 38.24 -13.30 20.33
CA LEU A 36 38.58 -14.08 21.54
C LEU A 36 39.79 -14.99 21.29
N ARG A 37 39.80 -15.68 20.13
CA ARG A 37 40.92 -16.53 19.74
C ARG A 37 42.23 -15.74 19.60
N THR A 38 42.20 -14.60 18.92
CA THR A 38 43.36 -13.73 18.71
C THR A 38 43.90 -13.19 20.04
N GLN A 39 43.02 -12.75 20.94
CA GLN A 39 43.39 -12.26 22.26
C GLN A 39 44.06 -13.37 23.10
N SER A 40 43.49 -14.56 23.10
CA SER A 40 44.05 -15.74 23.82
C SER A 40 45.42 -16.13 23.27
N ILE A 41 45.57 -16.19 21.95
CA ILE A 41 46.85 -16.54 21.34
C ILE A 41 47.91 -15.46 21.62
N SER A 42 47.58 -14.18 21.52
CA SER A 42 48.53 -13.08 21.80
C SER A 42 48.97 -13.08 23.26
N MET A 43 48.09 -13.40 24.20
CA MET A 43 48.41 -13.57 25.62
C MET A 43 49.39 -14.75 25.82
N MET A 44 49.12 -15.90 25.20
CA MET A 44 49.96 -17.07 25.32
C MET A 44 51.37 -16.80 24.73
N GLN A 45 51.46 -16.07 23.61
CA GLN A 45 52.73 -15.68 23.02
C GLN A 45 53.51 -14.69 23.89
N ALA A 46 52.82 -13.76 24.58
CA ALA A 46 53.45 -12.87 25.53
C ALA A 46 54.05 -13.64 26.74
N ILE A 47 53.29 -14.63 27.29
CA ILE A 47 53.78 -15.49 28.35
C ILE A 47 54.98 -16.35 27.88
N ALA A 48 54.95 -16.76 26.61
CA ALA A 48 56.06 -17.52 26.00
C ALA A 48 57.36 -16.73 25.94
N ALA A 49 57.30 -15.43 25.73
CA ALA A 49 58.45 -14.54 25.63
C ALA A 49 59.16 -14.32 26.98
N ASP A 50 58.41 -14.28 28.07
CA ASP A 50 58.96 -14.19 29.44
C ASP A 50 58.11 -14.93 30.45
N PRO A 51 58.34 -16.26 30.67
CA PRO A 51 57.56 -17.10 31.55
C PRO A 51 57.67 -16.73 33.04
N PHE A 52 58.68 -15.97 33.43
CA PHE A 52 58.98 -15.55 34.79
C PHE A 52 58.74 -14.09 35.08
N ALA A 53 58.31 -13.32 34.10
CA ALA A 53 57.97 -11.90 34.32
C ALA A 53 56.85 -11.84 35.37
N PRO A 54 57.03 -11.07 36.46
CA PRO A 54 55.92 -10.79 37.35
C PRO A 54 54.85 -10.08 36.53
N VAL A 55 53.67 -10.70 36.43
CA VAL A 55 52.49 -10.09 35.78
C VAL A 55 52.20 -8.77 36.49
N GLN A 56 52.71 -7.65 35.94
CA GLN A 56 52.54 -6.32 36.51
C GLN A 56 51.05 -5.94 36.46
N PRO A 57 50.41 -5.63 37.59
CA PRO A 57 48.97 -5.39 37.65
C PRO A 57 48.48 -4.11 36.97
N GLU A 58 49.36 -3.23 36.51
CA GLU A 58 48.99 -1.79 36.35
C GLU A 58 49.12 -1.17 34.97
N ARG A 59 49.43 -1.90 33.88
CA ARG A 59 49.73 -1.19 32.62
C ARG A 59 48.74 -1.30 31.47
N GLU A 60 47.75 -2.22 31.48
CA GLU A 60 46.69 -2.18 30.47
C GLU A 60 45.37 -2.74 31.01
N PRO A 61 44.28 -1.97 31.11
CA PRO A 61 42.97 -2.43 31.60
C PRO A 61 42.21 -3.34 30.65
N GLN A 62 42.80 -3.78 29.54
CA GLN A 62 42.11 -4.56 28.50
C GLN A 62 42.64 -6.00 28.27
N GLN A 63 43.63 -6.47 29.00
CA GLN A 63 44.08 -7.86 28.85
C GLN A 63 43.16 -8.80 29.65
N VAL A 64 42.38 -9.58 28.92
CA VAL A 64 41.59 -10.69 29.49
C VAL A 64 42.57 -11.66 30.13
N ARG A 65 42.56 -11.75 31.48
CA ARG A 65 43.34 -12.74 32.22
C ARG A 65 42.66 -14.10 32.13
N LEU A 66 43.14 -14.93 31.20
CA LEU A 66 42.72 -16.33 31.20
C LEU A 66 43.60 -17.08 32.20
N PRO A 67 43.05 -18.01 33.01
CA PRO A 67 43.85 -18.92 33.78
C PRO A 67 44.79 -19.69 32.85
N TYR A 68 46.06 -19.80 33.22
CA TYR A 68 47.04 -20.46 32.38
C TYR A 68 48.09 -21.23 33.26
N PHE A 69 48.71 -22.23 32.66
CA PHE A 69 49.87 -22.89 33.20
C PHE A 69 50.86 -23.20 32.07
N VAL A 70 52.14 -23.29 32.46
CA VAL A 70 53.23 -23.59 31.54
C VAL A 70 53.86 -24.90 31.97
N LEU A 71 53.98 -25.85 31.04
CA LEU A 71 54.73 -27.11 31.26
C LEU A 71 56.10 -26.98 30.63
N GLN A 72 57.10 -27.20 31.43
CA GLN A 72 58.51 -27.25 30.98
C GLN A 72 59.09 -28.61 31.32
N THR A 73 60.06 -29.05 30.54
CA THR A 73 60.84 -30.26 30.82
C THR A 73 62.16 -29.86 31.46
N ASP A 74 62.44 -30.33 32.68
CA ASP A 74 63.68 -30.06 33.35
C ASP A 74 64.88 -30.81 32.67
N ALA A 75 66.11 -30.50 33.11
CA ALA A 75 67.33 -31.15 32.58
C ALA A 75 67.36 -32.68 32.84
N PHE A 76 66.50 -33.21 33.71
CA PHE A 76 66.37 -34.61 34.06
C PHE A 76 65.20 -35.30 33.35
N GLY A 77 64.48 -34.57 32.47
CA GLY A 77 63.32 -35.10 31.74
C GLY A 77 62.02 -35.09 32.52
N ASN A 78 61.95 -34.46 33.70
CA ASN A 78 60.68 -34.36 34.46
C ASN A 78 59.85 -33.17 33.99
N LEU A 79 58.53 -33.34 33.95
CA LEU A 79 57.58 -32.26 33.68
C LEU A 79 57.46 -31.39 34.93
N VAL A 80 57.80 -30.12 34.79
CA VAL A 80 57.59 -29.07 35.79
C VAL A 80 56.47 -28.14 35.32
N ALA A 81 55.47 -27.96 36.14
CA ALA A 81 54.33 -27.08 35.87
C ALA A 81 54.48 -25.77 36.65
N ILE A 82 54.36 -24.65 35.99
CA ILE A 82 54.39 -23.30 36.57
C ILE A 82 53.13 -22.58 36.10
N GLY A 83 52.31 -22.03 37.04
CA GLY A 83 51.08 -21.37 36.57
C GLY A 83 50.29 -20.67 37.65
N SER A 84 49.07 -20.24 37.32
CA SER A 84 48.15 -19.60 38.25
C SER A 84 47.61 -20.62 39.28
N SER A 85 47.22 -20.11 40.43
CA SER A 85 46.65 -20.94 41.54
C SER A 85 45.31 -21.61 41.19
N ASP A 86 44.80 -21.40 40.01
CA ASP A 86 43.48 -21.89 39.55
C ASP A 86 43.51 -23.37 39.14
N TYR A 87 44.70 -23.99 39.02
CA TYR A 87 44.88 -25.39 38.63
C TYR A 87 45.61 -26.17 39.69
N ASP A 88 45.11 -27.40 39.95
CA ASP A 88 45.88 -28.37 40.76
C ASP A 88 47.03 -28.94 39.91
N LEU A 89 48.16 -28.24 39.95
CA LEU A 89 49.38 -28.65 39.26
C LEU A 89 50.09 -29.84 39.92
N THR A 90 49.55 -30.46 40.99
CA THR A 90 50.09 -31.65 41.64
C THR A 90 49.61 -32.93 40.96
N ASP A 91 48.51 -32.91 40.21
CA ASP A 91 48.01 -34.09 39.47
C ASP A 91 48.87 -34.38 38.23
N ARG A 92 49.86 -35.24 38.48
CA ARG A 92 50.77 -35.68 37.40
C ARG A 92 50.10 -36.44 36.26
N THR A 93 48.90 -37.04 36.52
CA THR A 93 48.15 -37.79 35.52
C THR A 93 47.53 -36.81 34.52
N PHE A 94 46.87 -35.78 35.03
CA PHE A 94 46.33 -34.70 34.24
C PHE A 94 47.43 -34.01 33.38
N LEU A 95 48.54 -33.63 34.01
CA LEU A 95 49.65 -32.96 33.31
C LEU A 95 50.22 -33.80 32.16
N ARG A 96 50.35 -35.12 32.37
CA ARG A 96 50.82 -36.04 31.31
C ARG A 96 49.81 -36.16 30.16
N MET A 97 48.51 -36.23 30.46
CA MET A 97 47.46 -36.33 29.43
C MET A 97 47.41 -35.09 28.57
N VAL A 98 47.43 -33.90 29.13
CA VAL A 98 47.40 -32.65 28.34
C VAL A 98 48.69 -32.43 27.57
N ALA A 99 49.85 -32.82 28.15
CA ALA A 99 51.15 -32.77 27.42
C ALA A 99 51.15 -33.75 26.24
N ALA A 100 50.69 -35.00 26.41
CA ALA A 100 50.57 -35.96 25.33
C ALA A 100 49.60 -35.52 24.24
N ALA A 101 48.43 -34.96 24.61
CA ALA A 101 47.49 -34.42 23.66
C ALA A 101 48.09 -33.26 22.85
N ALA A 102 48.83 -32.34 23.47
CA ALA A 102 49.50 -31.25 22.79
C ALA A 102 50.65 -31.74 21.89
N GLN A 103 51.34 -32.82 22.25
CA GLN A 103 52.45 -33.41 21.44
C GLN A 103 51.92 -34.23 20.25
N ALA A 104 50.76 -34.86 20.38
CA ALA A 104 50.15 -35.66 19.31
C ALA A 104 49.71 -34.83 18.12
N SER A 105 49.47 -33.56 18.29
CA SER A 105 49.11 -32.64 17.19
C SER A 105 50.33 -32.13 16.46
N ARG A 106 50.20 -31.93 15.15
CA ARG A 106 51.26 -31.31 14.31
C ARG A 106 51.32 -29.78 14.46
N ASP A 107 50.23 -29.18 14.92
CA ASP A 107 50.17 -27.71 14.97
C ASP A 107 50.87 -27.17 16.22
N ALA A 108 51.51 -26.01 16.08
CA ALA A 108 52.17 -25.33 17.20
C ALA A 108 51.14 -24.74 18.20
N ILE A 109 49.93 -24.39 17.69
CA ILE A 109 48.81 -23.85 18.49
C ILE A 109 47.57 -24.67 18.19
N GLY A 110 46.91 -25.21 19.23
CA GLY A 110 45.72 -26.02 19.06
C GLY A 110 44.82 -25.97 20.29
N GLU A 111 43.73 -26.72 20.23
CA GLU A 111 42.75 -26.83 21.34
C GLU A 111 42.59 -28.26 21.77
N ILE A 112 42.42 -28.49 23.07
CA ILE A 112 42.08 -29.76 23.68
C ILE A 112 40.64 -29.64 24.20
N PRO A 113 39.63 -30.02 23.39
CA PRO A 113 38.21 -29.77 23.73
C PRO A 113 37.76 -30.44 25.03
N GLU A 114 38.30 -31.61 25.36
CA GLU A 114 37.96 -32.39 26.57
C GLU A 114 38.22 -31.61 27.85
N TYR A 115 39.23 -30.78 27.86
CA TYR A 115 39.63 -29.98 29.02
C TYR A 115 39.37 -28.49 28.86
N SER A 116 38.77 -28.08 27.74
CA SER A 116 38.58 -26.64 27.39
C SER A 116 39.88 -25.85 27.46
N LEU A 117 40.98 -26.44 27.02
CA LEU A 117 42.32 -25.85 27.02
C LEU A 117 42.77 -25.53 25.59
N ARG A 118 43.41 -24.39 25.42
CA ARG A 118 44.21 -24.04 24.22
C ARG A 118 45.69 -24.17 24.58
N TYR A 119 46.47 -24.80 23.71
CA TYR A 119 47.91 -24.92 23.92
C TYR A 119 48.68 -24.14 22.88
N CYS A 120 49.86 -23.66 23.28
CA CYS A 120 50.87 -23.08 22.42
C CYS A 120 52.25 -23.71 22.73
N ARG A 121 52.84 -24.38 21.75
CA ARG A 121 54.17 -24.98 21.86
C ARG A 121 55.25 -23.97 21.50
N VAL A 122 56.19 -23.79 22.42
CA VAL A 122 57.40 -22.97 22.23
C VAL A 122 58.60 -23.82 22.56
N THR A 123 59.80 -23.44 22.10
CA THR A 123 61.01 -24.19 22.30
C THR A 123 61.22 -24.49 23.80
N GLY A 124 61.12 -25.77 24.19
CA GLY A 124 61.30 -26.24 25.58
C GLY A 124 60.11 -26.09 26.52
N SER A 125 58.98 -25.50 26.09
CA SER A 125 57.79 -25.33 26.95
C SER A 125 56.50 -25.43 26.15
N VAL A 126 55.41 -25.79 26.85
CA VAL A 126 54.03 -25.75 26.31
C VAL A 126 53.19 -24.93 27.25
N ILE A 127 52.57 -23.91 26.73
CA ILE A 127 51.65 -23.03 27.48
C ILE A 127 50.24 -23.51 27.26
N PHE A 128 49.45 -23.62 28.32
CA PHE A 128 48.05 -23.97 28.28
C PHE A 128 47.25 -22.82 28.85
N ALA A 129 46.21 -22.41 28.16
CA ALA A 129 45.24 -21.40 28.62
C ALA A 129 43.82 -21.98 28.66
N ASP A 130 43.09 -21.65 29.70
CA ASP A 130 41.68 -22.03 29.84
C ASP A 130 40.79 -21.21 28.94
N ILE A 131 40.05 -21.87 28.07
CA ILE A 131 39.11 -21.25 27.12
C ILE A 131 37.65 -21.51 27.52
N SER A 132 37.37 -22.00 28.71
CA SER A 132 35.98 -22.25 29.18
C SER A 132 35.15 -20.98 29.21
N SER A 133 35.71 -19.86 29.63
CA SER A 133 35.07 -18.54 29.60
C SER A 133 34.77 -18.06 28.17
N GLU A 134 35.69 -18.31 27.22
CA GLU A 134 35.46 -18.01 25.78
C GLU A 134 34.26 -18.83 25.26
N GLN A 135 34.25 -20.14 25.54
CA GLN A 135 33.19 -21.05 25.13
C GLN A 135 31.84 -20.66 25.76
N GLN A 136 31.85 -20.30 27.05
CA GLN A 136 30.64 -19.81 27.73
C GLN A 136 30.10 -18.52 27.12
N THR A 137 30.98 -17.58 26.81
CA THR A 137 30.63 -16.34 26.13
C THR A 137 29.99 -16.59 24.77
N LEU A 138 30.58 -17.46 23.95
CA LEU A 138 30.03 -17.84 22.65
C LEU A 138 28.69 -18.58 22.77
N ARG A 139 28.53 -19.47 23.76
CA ARG A 139 27.24 -20.16 24.02
C ARG A 139 26.15 -19.15 24.46
N THR A 140 26.52 -18.21 25.33
CA THR A 140 25.60 -17.17 25.80
C THR A 140 25.18 -16.28 24.65
N LEU A 141 26.13 -15.86 23.78
CA LEU A 141 25.88 -15.08 22.59
C LEU A 141 24.93 -15.79 21.62
N LEU A 142 25.08 -17.11 21.40
CA LEU A 142 24.16 -17.90 20.59
C LEU A 142 22.76 -17.96 21.21
N LYS A 143 22.64 -18.20 22.52
CA LYS A 143 21.34 -18.28 23.21
C LYS A 143 20.60 -16.93 23.18
N THR A 144 21.28 -15.87 23.57
CA THR A 144 20.69 -14.52 23.57
C THR A 144 20.41 -14.02 22.16
N GLY A 145 21.31 -14.29 21.22
CA GLY A 145 21.12 -13.99 19.80
C GLY A 145 19.93 -14.73 19.19
N ALA A 146 19.79 -16.03 19.48
CA ALA A 146 18.63 -16.80 19.01
C ALA A 146 17.30 -16.28 19.56
N LEU A 147 17.29 -15.87 20.85
CA LEU A 147 16.11 -15.23 21.45
C LEU A 147 15.76 -13.91 20.76
N LEU A 148 16.78 -13.07 20.51
CA LEU A 148 16.59 -11.78 19.82
C LEU A 148 16.11 -11.99 18.38
N VAL A 149 16.63 -12.98 17.66
CA VAL A 149 16.16 -13.34 16.31
C VAL A 149 14.70 -13.79 16.36
N ALA A 150 14.31 -14.62 17.33
CA ALA A 150 12.93 -15.07 17.47
C ALA A 150 11.97 -13.90 17.76
N LEU A 151 12.32 -13.00 18.67
CA LEU A 151 11.55 -11.78 18.96
C LEU A 151 11.48 -10.83 17.76
N GLY A 152 12.59 -10.66 17.06
CA GLY A 152 12.66 -9.87 15.83
C GLY A 152 11.74 -10.42 14.74
N LEU A 153 11.76 -11.73 14.50
CA LEU A 153 10.87 -12.38 13.53
C LEU A 153 9.39 -12.22 13.89
N LEU A 154 9.05 -12.29 15.18
CA LEU A 154 7.68 -12.03 15.66
C LEU A 154 7.25 -10.59 15.38
N ALA A 155 8.12 -9.63 15.64
CA ALA A 155 7.88 -8.22 15.35
C ALA A 155 7.72 -7.95 13.83
N PHE A 156 8.63 -8.51 13.02
CA PHE A 156 8.54 -8.42 11.54
C PHE A 156 7.29 -9.11 10.99
N PHE A 157 6.87 -10.22 11.57
CA PHE A 157 5.62 -10.88 11.20
C PHE A 157 4.40 -9.97 11.46
N GLY A 158 4.32 -9.35 12.65
CA GLY A 158 3.27 -8.39 12.98
C GLY A 158 3.24 -7.20 12.00
N LEU A 159 4.40 -6.61 11.73
CA LEU A 159 4.56 -5.52 10.77
C LEU A 159 4.16 -5.96 9.34
N ALA A 160 4.58 -7.14 8.90
CA ALA A 160 4.24 -7.68 7.59
C ALA A 160 2.72 -7.88 7.43
N VAL A 161 2.02 -8.34 8.48
CA VAL A 161 0.56 -8.47 8.47
C VAL A 161 -0.12 -7.10 8.33
N LEU A 162 0.35 -6.08 9.06
CA LEU A 162 -0.19 -4.72 8.97
C LEU A 162 0.03 -4.12 7.59
N LEU A 163 1.25 -4.19 7.06
CA LEU A 163 1.59 -3.69 5.74
C LEU A 163 0.84 -4.43 4.61
N ALA A 164 0.74 -5.76 4.70
CA ALA A 164 0.00 -6.55 3.71
C ALA A 164 -1.50 -6.23 3.73
N ARG A 165 -2.08 -5.94 4.90
CA ARG A 165 -3.48 -5.50 4.99
C ARG A 165 -3.68 -4.13 4.36
N SER A 166 -2.83 -3.17 4.68
CA SER A 166 -2.90 -1.81 4.14
C SER A 166 -2.70 -1.78 2.62
N ALA A 167 -1.71 -2.51 2.11
CA ALA A 167 -1.39 -2.53 0.68
C ALA A 167 -2.42 -3.29 -0.17
N VAL A 168 -3.04 -4.35 0.36
CA VAL A 168 -3.97 -5.19 -0.41
C VAL A 168 -5.41 -4.67 -0.34
N ARG A 169 -5.77 -3.95 0.72
CA ARG A 169 -7.15 -3.43 0.91
C ARG A 169 -7.65 -2.58 -0.26
N PRO A 170 -6.93 -1.56 -0.76
CA PRO A 170 -7.42 -0.75 -1.89
C PRO A 170 -7.58 -1.58 -3.18
N VAL A 171 -6.72 -2.56 -3.41
CA VAL A 171 -6.85 -3.47 -4.56
C VAL A 171 -8.09 -4.37 -4.42
N GLU A 172 -8.40 -4.82 -3.20
CA GLU A 172 -9.59 -5.63 -2.92
C GLU A 172 -10.88 -4.83 -3.11
N GLU A 173 -10.90 -3.59 -2.67
CA GLU A 173 -12.02 -2.66 -2.86
C GLU A 173 -12.23 -2.35 -4.36
N ALA A 174 -11.17 -2.01 -5.10
CA ALA A 174 -11.24 -1.78 -6.54
C ALA A 174 -11.72 -3.03 -7.32
N TRP A 175 -11.22 -4.22 -6.95
CA TRP A 175 -11.65 -5.47 -7.58
C TRP A 175 -13.12 -5.80 -7.30
N ARG A 176 -13.61 -5.50 -6.08
CA ARG A 176 -15.02 -5.67 -5.73
C ARG A 176 -15.91 -4.75 -6.53
N GLN A 177 -15.54 -3.46 -6.62
CA GLN A 177 -16.26 -2.47 -7.42
C GLN A 177 -16.31 -2.86 -8.90
N GLN A 178 -15.19 -3.34 -9.45
CA GLN A 178 -15.12 -3.83 -10.84
C GLN A 178 -16.05 -5.04 -11.08
N LYS A 179 -16.08 -6.00 -10.16
CA LYS A 179 -16.99 -7.14 -10.26
C LYS A 179 -18.46 -6.74 -10.19
N GLN A 180 -18.78 -5.84 -9.26
CA GLN A 180 -20.14 -5.33 -9.12
C GLN A 180 -20.57 -4.60 -10.39
N PHE A 181 -19.72 -3.73 -10.93
CA PHE A 181 -19.96 -3.01 -12.18
C PHE A 181 -20.30 -3.97 -13.35
N VAL A 182 -19.51 -5.03 -13.54
CA VAL A 182 -19.78 -6.02 -14.61
C VAL A 182 -21.10 -6.75 -14.38
N ALA A 183 -21.43 -7.10 -13.13
CA ALA A 183 -22.70 -7.75 -12.80
C ALA A 183 -23.89 -6.83 -13.08
N ASP A 184 -23.83 -5.58 -12.64
CA ASP A 184 -24.91 -4.59 -12.79
C ASP A 184 -25.11 -4.25 -14.28
N ALA A 185 -24.01 -3.99 -15.02
CA ALA A 185 -24.07 -3.77 -16.46
C ALA A 185 -24.72 -4.96 -17.23
N SER A 186 -24.38 -6.18 -16.82
CA SER A 186 -24.97 -7.39 -17.40
C SER A 186 -26.47 -7.50 -17.13
N HIS A 187 -26.90 -7.15 -15.93
CA HIS A 187 -28.32 -7.12 -15.56
C HIS A 187 -29.09 -6.05 -16.35
N GLU A 188 -28.55 -4.81 -16.44
CA GLU A 188 -29.17 -3.70 -17.15
C GLU A 188 -29.24 -3.92 -18.67
N LEU A 189 -28.31 -4.70 -19.25
CA LEU A 189 -28.35 -5.09 -20.66
C LEU A 189 -29.31 -6.27 -20.92
N LYS A 190 -29.43 -7.22 -19.98
CA LYS A 190 -30.26 -8.40 -20.15
C LYS A 190 -31.76 -8.05 -20.24
N THR A 191 -32.22 -7.10 -19.45
CA THR A 191 -33.65 -6.72 -19.39
C THR A 191 -34.18 -6.22 -20.73
N PRO A 192 -33.61 -5.17 -21.39
CA PRO A 192 -34.09 -4.72 -22.68
C PRO A 192 -33.87 -5.77 -23.79
N LEU A 193 -32.79 -6.56 -23.70
CA LEU A 193 -32.55 -7.63 -24.68
C LEU A 193 -33.66 -8.72 -24.62
N THR A 194 -34.04 -9.12 -23.40
CA THR A 194 -35.15 -10.07 -23.20
C THR A 194 -36.45 -9.49 -23.76
N GLY A 195 -36.72 -8.23 -23.52
CA GLY A 195 -37.91 -7.57 -24.08
C GLY A 195 -37.90 -7.48 -25.61
N ILE A 196 -36.75 -7.22 -26.23
CA ILE A 196 -36.62 -7.27 -27.71
C ILE A 196 -36.95 -8.68 -28.22
N LEU A 197 -36.36 -9.72 -27.61
CA LEU A 197 -36.61 -11.11 -28.00
C LEU A 197 -38.08 -11.49 -27.87
N THR A 198 -38.71 -11.16 -26.72
CA THR A 198 -40.14 -11.45 -26.51
C THR A 198 -41.03 -10.71 -27.53
N ASN A 199 -40.80 -9.41 -27.78
CA ASN A 199 -41.57 -8.71 -28.81
C ASN A 199 -41.34 -9.26 -30.21
N THR A 200 -40.14 -9.77 -30.52
CA THR A 200 -39.84 -10.42 -31.79
C THR A 200 -40.59 -11.74 -31.94
N GLU A 201 -40.68 -12.53 -30.88
CA GLU A 201 -41.47 -13.77 -30.85
C GLU A 201 -42.97 -13.50 -31.07
N LEU A 202 -43.50 -12.47 -30.37
CA LEU A 202 -44.88 -12.02 -30.54
C LEU A 202 -45.20 -11.52 -31.96
N LEU A 203 -44.26 -10.85 -32.62
CA LEU A 203 -44.39 -10.41 -34.01
C LEU A 203 -44.53 -11.57 -35.01
N GLN A 204 -43.90 -12.69 -34.70
CA GLN A 204 -43.93 -13.90 -35.55
C GLN A 204 -45.24 -14.69 -35.37
N SER A 205 -45.99 -14.47 -34.31
CA SER A 205 -47.26 -15.15 -34.08
C SER A 205 -48.34 -14.63 -35.03
N PRO A 206 -49.14 -15.53 -35.64
CA PRO A 206 -50.28 -15.15 -36.46
C PRO A 206 -51.46 -14.57 -35.67
N ASP A 207 -51.46 -14.72 -34.34
CA ASP A 207 -52.59 -14.41 -33.48
C ASP A 207 -52.80 -12.88 -33.26
N TYR A 208 -51.84 -12.06 -33.70
CA TYR A 208 -51.87 -10.60 -33.46
C TYR A 208 -52.21 -9.82 -34.73
N ASP A 209 -53.04 -8.80 -34.54
CA ASP A 209 -53.39 -7.89 -35.61
C ASP A 209 -52.29 -6.87 -35.94
N THR A 210 -52.52 -6.07 -37.00
CA THR A 210 -51.53 -5.09 -37.49
C THR A 210 -51.25 -4.02 -36.45
N ALA A 211 -52.21 -3.58 -35.67
CA ALA A 211 -52.05 -2.52 -34.65
C ALA A 211 -51.20 -3.05 -33.46
N GLN A 212 -51.47 -4.29 -33.05
CA GLN A 212 -50.67 -4.97 -32.03
C GLN A 212 -49.24 -5.22 -32.47
N LYS A 213 -49.02 -5.62 -33.72
CA LYS A 213 -47.68 -5.79 -34.31
C LYS A 213 -46.91 -4.47 -34.36
N GLN A 214 -47.60 -3.35 -34.66
CA GLN A 214 -46.99 -2.03 -34.62
C GLN A 214 -46.56 -1.64 -33.18
N THR A 215 -47.31 -2.04 -32.17
CA THR A 215 -46.96 -1.83 -30.75
C THR A 215 -45.69 -2.62 -30.38
N PHE A 216 -45.56 -3.89 -30.84
CA PHE A 216 -44.37 -4.67 -30.58
C PHE A 216 -43.15 -4.10 -31.27
N LEU A 217 -43.28 -3.60 -32.53
CA LEU A 217 -42.20 -2.90 -33.23
C LEU A 217 -41.73 -1.65 -32.50
N SER A 218 -42.66 -0.83 -32.03
CA SER A 218 -42.29 0.35 -31.21
C SER A 218 -41.66 -0.01 -29.90
N GLY A 219 -42.07 -1.12 -29.26
CA GLY A 219 -41.41 -1.69 -28.09
C GLY A 219 -39.96 -2.09 -28.37
N ILE A 220 -39.70 -2.76 -29.48
CA ILE A 220 -38.34 -3.16 -29.92
C ILE A 220 -37.48 -1.91 -30.13
N ASP A 221 -37.99 -0.89 -30.86
CA ASP A 221 -37.26 0.33 -31.13
C ASP A 221 -36.90 1.10 -29.83
N ALA A 222 -37.85 1.19 -28.90
CA ALA A 222 -37.63 1.82 -27.60
C ALA A 222 -36.54 1.11 -26.80
N MET A 223 -36.58 -0.23 -26.73
CA MET A 223 -35.57 -1.04 -26.02
C MET A 223 -34.20 -0.99 -26.68
N ALA A 224 -34.13 -0.98 -28.01
CA ALA A 224 -32.89 -0.82 -28.75
C ALA A 224 -32.23 0.57 -28.50
N LYS A 225 -33.05 1.63 -28.49
CA LYS A 225 -32.61 2.99 -28.11
C LYS A 225 -32.11 3.04 -26.67
N GLN A 226 -32.79 2.38 -25.75
CA GLN A 226 -32.38 2.28 -24.36
C GLN A 226 -31.03 1.53 -24.22
N MET A 227 -30.83 0.41 -24.92
CA MET A 227 -29.54 -0.30 -24.92
C MET A 227 -28.42 0.57 -25.48
N ARG A 228 -28.64 1.28 -26.57
CA ARG A 228 -27.66 2.20 -27.13
C ARG A 228 -27.25 3.26 -26.12
N ALA A 229 -28.20 3.92 -25.46
CA ALA A 229 -27.93 4.94 -24.46
C ALA A 229 -27.15 4.36 -23.26
N LEU A 230 -27.43 3.13 -22.84
CA LEU A 230 -26.67 2.46 -21.79
C LEU A 230 -25.20 2.23 -22.22
N VAL A 231 -24.98 1.71 -23.42
CA VAL A 231 -23.62 1.47 -23.95
C VAL A 231 -22.83 2.78 -24.06
N GLU A 232 -23.47 3.84 -24.57
CA GLU A 232 -22.84 5.18 -24.64
C GLU A 232 -22.41 5.68 -23.25
N ARG A 233 -23.28 5.53 -22.22
CA ARG A 233 -22.94 5.91 -20.83
C ARG A 233 -21.82 5.06 -20.23
N LEU A 234 -21.78 3.76 -20.54
CA LEU A 234 -20.68 2.87 -20.11
C LEU A 234 -19.34 3.28 -20.73
N LEU A 235 -19.35 3.66 -22.02
CA LEU A 235 -18.16 4.16 -22.71
C LEU A 235 -17.71 5.53 -22.16
N GLU A 236 -18.63 6.42 -21.86
CA GLU A 236 -18.34 7.71 -21.19
C GLU A 236 -17.67 7.49 -19.84
N LEU A 237 -18.22 6.61 -19.01
CA LEU A 237 -17.62 6.27 -17.71
C LEU A 237 -16.21 5.70 -17.89
N ALA A 238 -16.03 4.73 -18.79
CA ALA A 238 -14.74 4.13 -19.06
C ALA A 238 -13.69 5.14 -19.55
N ARG A 239 -14.10 6.13 -20.36
CA ARG A 239 -13.24 7.24 -20.79
C ARG A 239 -12.87 8.13 -19.63
N ALA A 240 -13.84 8.57 -18.81
CA ALA A 240 -13.61 9.42 -17.66
C ALA A 240 -12.64 8.79 -16.64
N GLU A 241 -12.65 7.46 -16.50
CA GLU A 241 -11.75 6.73 -15.61
C GLU A 241 -10.35 6.49 -16.18
N ASN A 242 -10.21 6.32 -17.50
CA ASN A 242 -8.92 5.99 -18.13
C ASN A 242 -8.13 7.21 -18.63
N GLU A 243 -8.78 8.34 -18.86
CA GLU A 243 -8.13 9.52 -19.46
C GLU A 243 -7.24 10.32 -18.47
N GLN A 244 -7.09 9.89 -17.21
CA GLN A 244 -6.16 10.50 -16.25
C GLN A 244 -4.69 10.52 -16.72
N ALA A 245 -4.31 9.69 -17.69
CA ALA A 245 -2.90 9.51 -18.10
C ALA A 245 -2.54 10.06 -19.48
N SER A 246 -3.50 10.53 -20.33
CA SER A 246 -3.26 10.63 -21.77
C SER A 246 -3.48 12.01 -22.40
N ARG A 247 -4.18 12.94 -21.77
CA ARG A 247 -4.46 14.27 -22.35
C ARG A 247 -3.81 15.39 -21.55
N ALA A 248 -3.14 16.30 -22.26
CA ALA A 248 -2.72 17.57 -21.69
C ALA A 248 -3.96 18.40 -21.39
N PHE A 249 -4.31 18.55 -20.12
CA PHE A 249 -5.33 19.49 -19.67
C PHE A 249 -5.00 20.90 -20.14
N THR A 250 -6.03 21.65 -20.49
CA THR A 250 -5.88 23.04 -20.92
C THR A 250 -6.61 23.98 -19.96
N PRO A 251 -6.20 25.24 -19.84
CA PRO A 251 -6.98 26.23 -19.12
C PRO A 251 -8.38 26.37 -19.73
N CYS A 252 -9.40 26.10 -18.95
CA CYS A 252 -10.81 26.17 -19.32
C CYS A 252 -11.51 27.20 -18.44
N ASP A 253 -12.31 28.07 -19.02
CA ASP A 253 -13.17 28.99 -18.28
C ASP A 253 -14.43 28.26 -17.81
N LEU A 254 -14.42 27.86 -16.53
CA LEU A 254 -15.53 27.11 -15.94
C LEU A 254 -16.79 27.98 -15.80
N SER A 255 -16.65 29.31 -15.65
CA SER A 255 -17.79 30.22 -15.60
C SER A 255 -18.54 30.24 -16.94
N GLN A 256 -17.83 30.35 -18.04
CA GLN A 256 -18.40 30.32 -19.39
C GLN A 256 -19.00 28.96 -19.73
N ILE A 257 -18.32 27.85 -19.36
CA ILE A 257 -18.81 26.50 -19.55
C ILE A 257 -20.13 26.29 -18.79
N THR A 258 -20.19 26.75 -17.53
CA THR A 258 -21.40 26.61 -16.70
C THR A 258 -22.55 27.43 -17.26
N GLU A 259 -22.28 28.65 -17.66
CA GLU A 259 -23.30 29.54 -18.29
C GLU A 259 -23.87 28.94 -19.58
N SER A 260 -22.98 28.47 -20.46
CA SER A 260 -23.38 27.85 -21.73
C SER A 260 -24.22 26.56 -21.50
N SER A 261 -23.81 25.70 -20.55
CA SER A 261 -24.57 24.51 -20.22
C SER A 261 -25.93 24.84 -19.59
N ALA A 262 -26.01 25.87 -18.74
CA ALA A 262 -27.25 26.32 -18.13
C ALA A 262 -28.25 26.83 -19.19
N LEU A 263 -27.80 27.62 -20.14
CA LEU A 263 -28.60 28.10 -21.25
C LEU A 263 -29.19 26.97 -22.11
N LEU A 264 -28.42 25.91 -22.37
CA LEU A 264 -28.90 24.76 -23.13
C LEU A 264 -30.06 24.03 -22.43
N PHE A 265 -30.08 24.06 -21.10
CA PHE A 265 -31.11 23.39 -20.28
C PHE A 265 -32.32 24.28 -19.96
N GLU A 266 -32.24 25.60 -20.16
CA GLU A 266 -33.28 26.56 -19.77
C GLU A 266 -34.64 26.21 -20.39
N ALA A 267 -34.69 25.97 -21.72
CA ALA A 267 -35.91 25.60 -22.40
C ALA A 267 -36.50 24.26 -21.88
N ALA A 268 -35.67 23.27 -21.67
CA ALA A 268 -36.09 21.94 -21.16
C ALA A 268 -36.59 21.98 -19.71
N LEU A 269 -36.06 22.87 -18.89
CA LEU A 269 -36.51 23.12 -17.52
C LEU A 269 -37.85 23.88 -17.56
N PHE A 270 -37.96 24.92 -18.40
CA PHE A 270 -39.18 25.69 -18.57
C PHE A 270 -40.36 24.83 -19.03
N GLU A 271 -40.16 23.92 -19.98
CA GLU A 271 -41.18 22.96 -20.42
C GLU A 271 -41.72 22.06 -19.26
N ARG A 272 -40.93 21.86 -18.22
CA ARG A 272 -41.33 21.15 -16.97
C ARG A 272 -41.90 22.07 -15.89
N GLY A 273 -42.06 23.36 -16.17
CA GLY A 273 -42.54 24.36 -15.23
C GLY A 273 -41.48 24.73 -14.16
N LEU A 274 -40.21 24.50 -14.42
CA LEU A 274 -39.10 24.83 -13.55
C LEU A 274 -38.47 26.17 -13.96
N THR A 275 -38.04 26.97 -12.98
CA THR A 275 -37.34 28.23 -13.22
C THR A 275 -35.85 28.03 -12.97
N LEU A 276 -35.02 28.39 -13.96
CA LEU A 276 -33.56 28.35 -13.81
C LEU A 276 -33.06 29.67 -13.21
N GLN A 277 -32.25 29.60 -12.17
CA GLN A 277 -31.53 30.74 -11.58
C GLN A 277 -30.03 30.45 -11.62
N THR A 278 -29.23 31.39 -12.09
CA THR A 278 -27.77 31.28 -12.17
C THR A 278 -27.11 32.36 -11.34
N GLU A 279 -26.13 31.97 -10.51
CA GLU A 279 -25.30 32.88 -9.74
C GLU A 279 -23.83 32.42 -9.94
N LEU A 280 -23.17 33.04 -10.92
CA LEU A 280 -21.87 32.60 -11.40
C LEU A 280 -20.83 33.70 -11.15
N GLU A 281 -19.79 33.39 -10.40
CA GLU A 281 -18.63 34.27 -10.27
C GLU A 281 -17.83 34.21 -11.58
N PRO A 282 -17.48 35.35 -12.19
CA PRO A 282 -16.79 35.39 -13.49
C PRO A 282 -15.33 34.96 -13.38
N ASP A 283 -14.72 34.61 -14.51
CA ASP A 283 -13.28 34.34 -14.68
C ASP A 283 -12.71 33.20 -13.83
N ILE A 284 -13.51 32.22 -13.46
CA ILE A 284 -13.04 31.00 -12.79
C ILE A 284 -12.44 30.06 -13.83
N THR A 285 -11.11 29.96 -13.84
CA THR A 285 -10.38 29.08 -14.76
C THR A 285 -9.84 27.85 -14.04
N VAL A 286 -10.08 26.68 -14.60
CA VAL A 286 -9.57 25.38 -14.12
C VAL A 286 -8.71 24.73 -15.20
N SER A 287 -7.81 23.85 -14.81
CA SER A 287 -7.06 23.01 -15.76
C SER A 287 -7.88 21.76 -16.06
N GLY A 288 -8.26 21.54 -17.33
CA GLY A 288 -9.12 20.40 -17.63
C GLY A 288 -9.42 20.18 -19.11
N ASP A 289 -10.36 19.28 -19.35
CA ASP A 289 -11.01 19.02 -20.63
C ASP A 289 -12.38 19.71 -20.63
N GLU A 290 -12.57 20.69 -21.51
CA GLU A 290 -13.79 21.50 -21.61
C GLU A 290 -15.04 20.65 -21.81
N ARG A 291 -14.96 19.61 -22.63
CA ARG A 291 -16.07 18.70 -22.90
C ARG A 291 -16.47 17.91 -21.64
N GLN A 292 -15.51 17.41 -20.86
CA GLN A 292 -15.80 16.69 -19.61
C GLN A 292 -16.38 17.63 -18.54
N LEU A 293 -15.86 18.87 -18.45
CA LEU A 293 -16.38 19.87 -17.53
C LEU A 293 -17.82 20.29 -17.89
N SER A 294 -18.12 20.49 -19.17
CA SER A 294 -19.50 20.70 -19.67
C SER A 294 -20.41 19.53 -19.27
N GLN A 295 -19.95 18.29 -19.52
CA GLN A 295 -20.69 17.08 -19.19
C GLN A 295 -20.99 16.97 -17.69
N LEU A 296 -20.08 17.37 -16.81
CA LEU A 296 -20.33 17.42 -15.37
C LEU A 296 -21.50 18.34 -15.01
N VAL A 297 -21.51 19.55 -15.58
CA VAL A 297 -22.60 20.52 -15.39
C VAL A 297 -23.92 19.98 -15.92
N GLU A 298 -23.92 19.44 -17.13
CA GLU A 298 -25.08 18.86 -17.81
C GLU A 298 -25.68 17.69 -17.02
N ILE A 299 -24.84 16.83 -16.40
CA ILE A 299 -25.31 15.72 -15.55
C ILE A 299 -26.08 16.25 -14.35
N TYR A 300 -25.61 17.33 -13.72
CA TYR A 300 -26.30 17.92 -12.58
C TYR A 300 -27.62 18.60 -12.99
N LEU A 301 -27.62 19.29 -14.12
CA LEU A 301 -28.83 19.91 -14.67
C LEU A 301 -29.86 18.89 -15.13
N ASP A 302 -29.43 17.80 -15.78
CA ASP A 302 -30.33 16.70 -16.18
C ASP A 302 -30.91 15.99 -14.95
N ASN A 303 -30.12 15.86 -13.89
CA ASN A 303 -30.57 15.32 -12.61
C ASN A 303 -31.66 16.24 -11.99
N ALA A 304 -31.41 17.54 -11.92
CA ALA A 304 -32.39 18.50 -11.44
C ALA A 304 -33.66 18.47 -12.32
N ARG A 305 -33.54 18.47 -13.67
CA ARG A 305 -34.67 18.35 -14.59
C ARG A 305 -35.53 17.11 -14.35
N LYS A 306 -34.89 15.98 -13.99
CA LYS A 306 -35.62 14.69 -13.78
C LYS A 306 -36.32 14.61 -12.43
N TYR A 307 -35.66 15.10 -11.38
CA TYR A 307 -36.08 14.84 -9.99
C TYR A 307 -36.62 16.06 -9.26
N ALA A 308 -36.61 17.23 -9.87
CA ALA A 308 -37.26 18.38 -9.28
C ALA A 308 -38.78 18.14 -9.20
N SER A 309 -39.39 18.44 -8.04
CA SER A 309 -40.82 18.37 -7.80
C SER A 309 -41.54 19.64 -8.27
N GLY A 310 -40.83 20.69 -8.55
CA GLY A 310 -41.31 22.02 -8.94
C GLY A 310 -40.31 23.10 -8.53
N GLY A 311 -40.71 24.36 -8.64
CA GLY A 311 -39.96 25.49 -8.12
C GLY A 311 -38.71 25.87 -8.95
N THR A 312 -37.63 26.18 -8.27
CA THR A 312 -36.42 26.76 -8.84
C THR A 312 -35.29 25.75 -8.88
N VAL A 313 -34.61 25.68 -10.03
CA VAL A 313 -33.29 25.04 -10.17
C VAL A 313 -32.23 26.14 -10.06
N ALA A 314 -31.40 26.11 -9.03
CA ALA A 314 -30.35 27.10 -8.81
C ALA A 314 -28.98 26.52 -9.15
N VAL A 315 -28.26 27.22 -10.02
CA VAL A 315 -26.87 26.89 -10.38
C VAL A 315 -25.96 27.96 -9.79
N ARG A 316 -24.99 27.56 -8.97
CA ARG A 316 -24.05 28.50 -8.36
C ARG A 316 -22.61 28.07 -8.62
N LEU A 317 -21.77 29.03 -8.94
CA LEU A 317 -20.32 28.83 -9.10
C LEU A 317 -19.58 29.97 -8.42
N PHE A 318 -18.71 29.65 -7.47
CA PHE A 318 -17.93 30.63 -6.72
C PHE A 318 -16.59 30.06 -6.28
N ARG A 319 -15.61 30.94 -6.02
CA ARG A 319 -14.34 30.53 -5.42
C ARG A 319 -14.53 30.20 -3.96
N CYS A 320 -13.92 29.09 -3.51
CA CYS A 320 -13.87 28.67 -2.12
C CYS A 320 -12.42 28.51 -1.66
N GLY A 321 -12.02 29.31 -0.66
CA GLY A 321 -10.63 29.32 -0.19
C GLY A 321 -9.66 29.92 -1.23
N LYS A 322 -8.37 29.54 -1.15
CA LYS A 322 -7.32 30.19 -1.97
C LYS A 322 -7.22 29.65 -3.41
N ASN A 323 -7.46 28.37 -3.62
CA ASN A 323 -7.16 27.67 -4.88
C ASN A 323 -8.26 26.70 -5.32
N ARG A 324 -9.51 26.88 -4.89
CA ARG A 324 -10.61 26.01 -5.27
C ARG A 324 -11.83 26.81 -5.68
N CYS A 325 -12.67 26.21 -6.53
CA CYS A 325 -14.00 26.70 -6.83
C CYS A 325 -15.02 25.61 -6.53
N ARG A 326 -16.24 26.02 -6.29
CA ARG A 326 -17.37 25.14 -6.01
C ARG A 326 -18.52 25.45 -6.97
N LEU A 327 -18.86 24.44 -7.74
CA LEU A 327 -20.09 24.38 -8.52
C LEU A 327 -21.16 23.70 -7.70
N SER A 328 -22.38 24.23 -7.67
CA SER A 328 -23.53 23.57 -7.07
C SER A 328 -24.76 23.72 -7.94
N VAL A 329 -25.56 22.66 -8.01
CA VAL A 329 -26.89 22.66 -8.62
C VAL A 329 -27.87 22.16 -7.59
N SER A 330 -28.87 23.01 -7.28
CA SER A 330 -29.89 22.73 -6.28
C SER A 330 -31.26 22.64 -6.94
N ASN A 331 -32.09 21.75 -6.46
CA ASN A 331 -33.51 21.64 -6.85
C ASN A 331 -34.39 21.23 -5.66
N GLU A 332 -35.63 21.66 -5.66
CA GLU A 332 -36.65 21.13 -4.77
C GLU A 332 -36.99 19.70 -5.17
N GLY A 333 -37.16 18.80 -4.19
CA GLY A 333 -37.44 17.40 -4.48
C GLY A 333 -37.63 16.56 -3.22
N GLU A 334 -37.87 15.28 -3.42
CA GLU A 334 -37.96 14.32 -2.32
C GLU A 334 -36.66 14.27 -1.52
N ALA A 335 -36.75 14.34 -0.20
CA ALA A 335 -35.57 14.33 0.66
C ALA A 335 -34.79 13.02 0.54
N LEU A 336 -33.48 13.11 0.34
CA LEU A 336 -32.60 11.97 0.25
C LEU A 336 -32.20 11.50 1.65
N SER A 337 -32.33 10.21 1.91
CA SER A 337 -31.88 9.63 3.17
C SER A 337 -30.35 9.72 3.33
N PRO A 338 -29.82 9.74 4.57
CA PRO A 338 -28.37 9.72 4.79
C PRO A 338 -27.65 8.52 4.15
N GLN A 339 -28.36 7.42 3.95
CA GLN A 339 -27.85 6.26 3.24
C GLN A 339 -27.79 6.51 1.73
N ALA A 340 -28.84 7.08 1.15
CA ALA A 340 -28.89 7.45 -0.26
C ALA A 340 -27.79 8.46 -0.61
N LEU A 341 -27.58 9.49 0.22
CA LEU A 341 -26.52 10.50 0.03
C LEU A 341 -25.13 9.91 -0.01
N ARG A 342 -24.86 8.82 0.72
CA ARG A 342 -23.55 8.13 0.68
C ARG A 342 -23.35 7.28 -0.57
N GLN A 343 -24.43 6.82 -1.19
CA GLN A 343 -24.41 5.86 -2.31
C GLN A 343 -24.80 6.46 -3.64
N ILE A 344 -25.30 7.71 -3.68
CA ILE A 344 -25.88 8.31 -4.88
C ILE A 344 -24.85 8.50 -6.03
N PHE A 345 -23.55 8.52 -5.69
CA PHE A 345 -22.44 8.57 -6.65
C PHE A 345 -21.90 7.20 -7.03
N ASP A 346 -22.37 6.12 -6.39
CA ASP A 346 -22.02 4.76 -6.78
C ASP A 346 -22.62 4.41 -8.15
N ARG A 347 -21.92 3.58 -8.91
CA ARG A 347 -22.39 3.13 -10.23
C ARG A 347 -23.68 2.35 -10.10
N PHE A 348 -24.64 2.61 -10.99
CA PHE A 348 -25.98 2.01 -10.99
C PHE A 348 -26.81 2.29 -9.71
N SER A 349 -26.37 3.24 -8.89
CA SER A 349 -27.13 3.64 -7.71
C SER A 349 -28.36 4.45 -8.10
N ARG A 350 -29.50 4.11 -7.49
CA ARG A 350 -30.78 4.81 -7.68
C ARG A 350 -31.47 4.90 -6.32
N ALA A 351 -32.01 6.05 -6.00
CA ALA A 351 -32.93 6.17 -4.86
C ALA A 351 -34.18 5.30 -5.11
N ASP A 352 -34.65 4.58 -4.08
CA ASP A 352 -35.71 3.56 -4.21
C ASP A 352 -36.98 4.09 -4.91
N ALA A 353 -37.32 5.35 -4.73
CA ALA A 353 -38.47 6.00 -5.36
C ALA A 353 -38.32 6.21 -6.89
N ALA A 354 -37.11 6.20 -7.41
CA ALA A 354 -36.82 6.47 -8.83
C ALA A 354 -36.83 5.21 -9.71
N ARG A 355 -37.01 4.03 -9.13
CA ARG A 355 -36.97 2.74 -9.88
C ARG A 355 -38.00 2.61 -10.99
N THR A 356 -39.08 3.38 -10.95
CA THR A 356 -40.28 3.13 -11.78
C THR A 356 -40.53 4.16 -12.89
N ARG A 357 -39.82 5.31 -12.93
CA ARG A 357 -40.31 6.45 -13.73
C ARG A 357 -39.50 6.90 -14.96
N ASP A 358 -38.15 6.80 -15.02
CA ASP A 358 -37.43 7.63 -16.02
C ASP A 358 -36.36 6.96 -16.90
N GLY A 359 -36.21 5.63 -16.93
CA GLY A 359 -35.23 5.00 -17.82
C GLY A 359 -33.77 5.39 -17.57
N SER A 360 -33.46 6.03 -16.45
CA SER A 360 -32.09 6.42 -16.09
C SER A 360 -31.34 5.26 -15.48
N PHE A 361 -30.11 5.00 -15.93
CA PHE A 361 -29.31 3.82 -15.53
C PHE A 361 -28.55 4.02 -14.21
N GLY A 362 -28.65 5.16 -13.53
CA GLY A 362 -27.86 5.44 -12.32
C GLY A 362 -26.36 5.61 -12.58
N LEU A 363 -25.97 5.97 -13.80
CA LEU A 363 -24.56 6.19 -14.17
C LEU A 363 -24.16 7.68 -14.21
N GLY A 364 -25.12 8.61 -14.27
CA GLY A 364 -24.81 10.04 -14.44
C GLY A 364 -23.93 10.58 -13.32
N LEU A 365 -24.34 10.43 -12.07
CA LEU A 365 -23.58 10.96 -10.92
C LEU A 365 -22.23 10.27 -10.73
N SER A 366 -22.11 8.98 -11.08
CA SER A 366 -20.80 8.31 -11.06
C SER A 366 -19.85 8.80 -12.16
N ILE A 367 -20.39 9.21 -13.33
CA ILE A 367 -19.62 9.89 -14.37
C ILE A 367 -19.17 11.27 -13.88
N ALA A 368 -20.06 12.06 -13.26
CA ALA A 368 -19.69 13.35 -12.67
C ALA A 368 -18.60 13.21 -11.62
N GLN A 369 -18.64 12.17 -10.78
CA GLN A 369 -17.60 11.86 -9.82
C GLN A 369 -16.27 11.53 -10.50
N ALA A 370 -16.27 10.68 -11.53
CA ALA A 370 -15.08 10.32 -12.28
C ALA A 370 -14.45 11.56 -12.96
N ILE A 371 -15.27 12.42 -13.57
CA ILE A 371 -14.81 13.68 -14.17
C ILE A 371 -14.17 14.58 -13.10
N ALA A 372 -14.84 14.82 -11.98
CA ALA A 372 -14.31 15.67 -10.92
C ALA A 372 -12.98 15.12 -10.37
N GLN A 373 -12.89 13.81 -10.13
CA GLN A 373 -11.66 13.16 -9.66
C GLN A 373 -10.52 13.25 -10.68
N ALA A 374 -10.81 13.08 -11.97
CA ALA A 374 -9.82 13.26 -13.04
C ALA A 374 -9.23 14.68 -13.04
N HIS A 375 -10.03 15.67 -12.65
CA HIS A 375 -9.64 17.08 -12.54
C HIS A 375 -9.10 17.47 -11.15
N GLY A 376 -8.77 16.49 -10.28
CA GLY A 376 -8.23 16.74 -8.94
C GLY A 376 -9.25 17.32 -7.94
N GLY A 377 -10.53 17.15 -8.24
CA GLY A 377 -11.66 17.61 -7.45
C GLY A 377 -12.38 16.51 -6.67
N SER A 378 -13.51 16.88 -6.09
CA SER A 378 -14.40 15.99 -5.36
C SER A 378 -15.86 16.39 -5.55
N VAL A 379 -16.77 15.43 -5.37
CA VAL A 379 -18.23 15.65 -5.42
C VAL A 379 -18.89 15.14 -4.14
N TRP A 380 -20.01 15.78 -3.78
CA TRP A 380 -20.91 15.33 -2.72
C TRP A 380 -22.30 15.89 -2.95
N ALA A 381 -23.27 15.42 -2.18
CA ALA A 381 -24.63 15.93 -2.18
C ALA A 381 -25.13 16.18 -0.76
N GLU A 382 -26.01 17.14 -0.64
CA GLU A 382 -26.70 17.49 0.60
C GLU A 382 -28.21 17.52 0.33
N SER A 383 -29.02 17.16 1.33
CA SER A 383 -30.48 17.23 1.26
C SER A 383 -30.99 17.81 2.56
N ASP A 384 -31.53 19.01 2.50
CA ASP A 384 -32.07 19.72 3.65
C ASP A 384 -33.36 20.47 3.28
N GLY A 385 -34.35 20.43 4.15
CA GLY A 385 -35.60 21.18 3.97
C GLY A 385 -36.34 20.90 2.66
N GLY A 386 -36.18 19.74 2.04
CA GLY A 386 -36.80 19.40 0.74
C GLY A 386 -36.03 19.97 -0.47
N VAL A 387 -34.82 20.47 -0.25
CA VAL A 387 -33.91 20.91 -1.31
C VAL A 387 -32.73 19.93 -1.38
N ASN A 388 -32.48 19.39 -2.57
CA ASN A 388 -31.33 18.56 -2.88
C ASN A 388 -30.28 19.39 -3.61
N THR A 389 -29.05 19.40 -3.11
CA THR A 389 -27.94 20.15 -3.72
C THR A 389 -26.78 19.20 -4.03
N PHE A 390 -26.36 19.23 -5.28
CA PHE A 390 -25.18 18.47 -5.76
C PHE A 390 -24.00 19.42 -5.94
N PHE A 391 -22.87 19.06 -5.36
CA PHE A 391 -21.67 19.89 -5.37
C PHE A 391 -20.53 19.22 -6.14
N ALA A 392 -19.76 20.05 -6.82
CA ALA A 392 -18.44 19.70 -7.35
C ALA A 392 -17.43 20.76 -6.94
N GLU A 393 -16.32 20.33 -6.35
CA GLU A 393 -15.23 21.24 -5.97
C GLU A 393 -13.99 20.92 -6.79
N LEU A 394 -13.44 21.90 -7.50
CA LEU A 394 -12.33 21.77 -8.44
C LEU A 394 -11.18 22.73 -8.09
N PRO A 395 -9.92 22.38 -8.38
CA PRO A 395 -8.80 23.29 -8.23
C PRO A 395 -8.84 24.40 -9.29
N VAL A 396 -8.61 25.66 -8.85
CA VAL A 396 -8.55 26.84 -9.72
C VAL A 396 -7.11 27.11 -10.10
N LEU A 397 -6.85 27.44 -11.36
CA LEU A 397 -5.54 27.88 -11.81
C LEU A 397 -5.19 29.25 -11.20
N SER A 398 -4.04 29.33 -10.54
CA SER A 398 -3.52 30.58 -10.02
C SER A 398 -3.10 31.52 -11.16
N GLY A 399 -3.17 32.84 -10.94
CA GLY A 399 -2.83 33.83 -11.98
C GLY A 399 -1.40 33.71 -12.52
N HIS A 400 -0.48 33.06 -11.82
CA HIS A 400 0.88 32.76 -12.29
C HIS A 400 0.89 31.57 -13.28
N GLU A 401 0.10 30.57 -13.05
CA GLU A 401 0.00 29.38 -13.91
C GLU A 401 -0.71 29.69 -15.25
N LYS A 402 -1.73 30.57 -15.22
CA LYS A 402 -2.37 31.11 -16.45
C LYS A 402 -1.34 31.67 -17.42
N ARG A 403 -0.34 32.43 -16.96
CA ARG A 403 0.68 33.05 -17.82
C ARG A 403 1.69 32.07 -18.40
N GLN A 404 2.03 31.02 -17.66
CA GLN A 404 3.00 30.02 -18.13
C GLN A 404 2.43 29.07 -19.18
N GLU A 405 1.16 28.69 -19.08
CA GLU A 405 0.52 27.82 -20.07
C GLU A 405 0.15 28.54 -21.35
N THR A 406 -0.26 29.81 -21.25
CA THR A 406 -0.52 30.66 -22.46
C THR A 406 0.78 30.93 -23.24
N ALA A 407 1.92 31.06 -22.52
CA ALA A 407 3.23 31.23 -23.14
C ALA A 407 3.77 29.96 -23.84
N LYS A 408 3.35 28.76 -23.40
CA LYS A 408 3.69 27.50 -24.07
C LYS A 408 2.90 27.22 -25.35
N LYS A 409 1.76 27.90 -25.57
CA LYS A 409 0.94 27.76 -26.78
C LYS A 409 1.24 28.81 -27.85
N GLY A 410 2.12 29.78 -27.58
CA GLY A 410 2.52 30.83 -28.48
C GLY A 410 3.88 30.62 -29.17
N ILE A 411 4.41 29.39 -29.19
CA ILE A 411 5.62 28.99 -29.92
C ILE A 411 5.27 27.92 -30.94
#